data_f1c0e0aca5aae0482441b40050dde459
#
_entry.id   f1c0e0aca5aae0482441b40050dde459
#
_cell.length_a   1.000
_cell.length_b   1.000
_cell.length_c   1.000
_cell.angle_alpha   90.00
_cell.angle_beta   90.00
_cell.angle_gamma   90.00
#
_symmetry.space_group_name_H-M   'P 1'
#
loop_
_entity.id
_entity.type
_entity.pdbx_description
1 polymer ?
#
loop_
_entity_poly.entity_id
_entity_poly.type
_entity_poly.pdbx_seq_one_letter_code
_entity_poly.pdbx_strand_id
1 'polypeptide(L)'
;MTHCFDHDAREIVAGARYVEQITALESDRLARAGFRDLVLRIAPPGATLFDFGSGTGMDARFYAERGFRVSAYDVDPQMCEFFAEHCRDLIEAGRITLHRGNYRDFLANGKPGGTAGVDLVTSNFAPLNLIEDVQELFAKFHALTRPEGHVLASVLSPYFLGDLKYGWWWRNSLRLWRTGHFSVPGAQAPIVRRRLADFARQSAPYFTLKRVFLGLRSSSERDLAGLDMNDAAFYPALRVSTCRFMFLLFERRDRVTSRSS
;
A
#
# COMPACT_ATOMS: atom_id res chain seq x y z
N MET A 1 25.78 -16.56 12.87
CA MET A 1 24.45 -16.93 12.30
C MET A 1 23.57 -15.68 12.18
N THR A 2 23.98 -14.74 11.31
CA THR A 2 23.39 -13.37 11.25
C THR A 2 22.86 -13.03 9.85
N HIS A 3 22.67 -14.02 8.97
CA HIS A 3 22.45 -13.76 7.54
C HIS A 3 20.98 -13.77 7.06
N CYS A 4 19.99 -13.94 7.94
CA CYS A 4 18.61 -14.09 7.48
C CYS A 4 17.75 -12.81 7.58
N PHE A 5 18.22 -11.78 8.29
CA PHE A 5 17.61 -10.44 8.26
C PHE A 5 18.05 -9.63 7.03
N ASP A 6 19.17 -10.02 6.44
CA ASP A 6 19.81 -9.36 5.31
C ASP A 6 19.04 -9.48 3.97
N HIS A 7 18.11 -10.43 3.82
CA HIS A 7 17.38 -10.58 2.57
C HIS A 7 16.18 -9.62 2.43
N ASP A 8 15.57 -9.19 3.54
CA ASP A 8 14.47 -8.23 3.52
C ASP A 8 14.95 -6.77 3.72
N ALA A 9 16.21 -6.61 4.13
CA ALA A 9 16.82 -5.31 4.46
C ALA A 9 17.93 -4.89 3.50
N ARG A 10 18.20 -5.69 2.46
CA ARG A 10 19.26 -5.37 1.50
C ARG A 10 18.79 -4.25 0.60
N GLU A 11 19.53 -3.16 0.76
CA GLU A 11 19.77 -2.08 -0.19
C GLU A 11 18.60 -1.86 -1.17
N ILE A 12 18.00 -0.71 -1.06
CA ILE A 12 17.35 -0.10 -2.22
C ILE A 12 18.48 0.17 -3.21
N VAL A 13 18.80 -0.86 -3.90
CA VAL A 13 19.75 -0.86 -4.99
C VAL A 13 19.09 -0.07 -6.10
N ALA A 14 19.87 0.78 -6.75
CA ALA A 14 19.50 1.59 -7.90
C ALA A 14 18.38 0.95 -8.73
N GLY A 15 17.36 1.73 -9.08
CA GLY A 15 16.06 1.29 -9.58
C GLY A 15 16.01 0.08 -10.50
N ALA A 16 17.01 -0.13 -11.40
CA ALA A 16 17.09 -1.29 -12.28
C ALA A 16 17.28 -2.61 -11.50
N ARG A 17 18.16 -2.64 -10.51
CA ARG A 17 18.36 -3.82 -9.65
C ARG A 17 17.16 -4.08 -8.76
N TYR A 18 16.47 -3.03 -8.31
CA TYR A 18 15.22 -3.18 -7.58
C TYR A 18 14.15 -3.85 -8.46
N VAL A 19 14.01 -3.42 -9.71
CA VAL A 19 13.08 -4.05 -10.68
C VAL A 19 13.45 -5.51 -10.90
N GLU A 20 14.74 -5.84 -11.10
CA GLU A 20 15.20 -7.22 -11.22
C GLU A 20 14.84 -8.06 -9.98
N GLN A 21 15.09 -7.55 -8.79
CA GLN A 21 14.82 -8.26 -7.54
C GLN A 21 13.33 -8.54 -7.31
N ILE A 22 12.46 -7.54 -7.50
CA ILE A 22 11.01 -7.71 -7.28
C ILE A 22 10.33 -8.49 -8.40
N THR A 23 10.93 -8.57 -9.58
CA THR A 23 10.44 -9.41 -10.68
C THR A 23 11.02 -10.81 -10.67
N ALA A 24 12.10 -11.05 -9.93
CA ALA A 24 12.73 -12.37 -9.82
C ALA A 24 11.87 -13.38 -9.05
N LEU A 25 11.10 -12.91 -8.05
CA LEU A 25 10.22 -13.78 -7.26
C LEU A 25 8.85 -13.88 -7.92
N GLU A 26 8.45 -15.12 -8.25
CA GLU A 26 7.12 -15.38 -8.81
C GLU A 26 5.99 -14.91 -7.90
N SER A 27 6.16 -15.07 -6.57
CA SER A 27 5.21 -14.57 -5.57
C SER A 27 4.97 -13.05 -5.66
N ASP A 28 6.02 -12.28 -5.94
CA ASP A 28 5.92 -10.82 -6.01
C ASP A 28 5.30 -10.38 -7.34
N ARG A 29 5.59 -11.12 -8.43
CA ARG A 29 4.90 -10.91 -9.72
C ARG A 29 3.40 -11.19 -9.62
N LEU A 30 3.02 -12.29 -8.96
CA LEU A 30 1.61 -12.65 -8.74
C LEU A 30 0.92 -11.62 -7.83
N ALA A 31 1.58 -11.20 -6.74
CA ALA A 31 1.05 -10.17 -5.86
C ALA A 31 0.82 -8.84 -6.60
N ARG A 32 1.75 -8.43 -7.45
CA ARG A 32 1.61 -7.22 -8.29
C ARG A 32 0.47 -7.34 -9.28
N ALA A 33 0.38 -8.48 -9.98
CA ALA A 33 -0.69 -8.72 -10.94
C ALA A 33 -2.06 -8.64 -10.25
N GLY A 34 -2.23 -9.33 -9.13
CA GLY A 34 -3.47 -9.31 -8.37
C GLY A 34 -3.83 -7.91 -7.82
N PHE A 35 -2.84 -7.15 -7.36
CA PHE A 35 -3.07 -5.77 -6.92
C PHE A 35 -3.55 -4.88 -8.07
N ARG A 36 -2.92 -5.00 -9.26
CA ARG A 36 -3.33 -4.28 -10.47
C ARG A 36 -4.74 -4.65 -10.92
N ASP A 37 -5.09 -5.93 -10.89
CA ASP A 37 -6.44 -6.41 -11.22
C ASP A 37 -7.49 -5.82 -10.27
N LEU A 38 -7.19 -5.70 -8.97
CA LEU A 38 -8.07 -5.01 -8.02
C LEU A 38 -8.24 -3.54 -8.36
N VAL A 39 -7.15 -2.83 -8.69
CA VAL A 39 -7.24 -1.42 -9.11
C VAL A 39 -8.16 -1.27 -10.31
N LEU A 40 -8.00 -2.11 -11.34
CA LEU A 40 -8.84 -2.08 -12.55
C LEU A 40 -10.33 -2.38 -12.27
N ARG A 41 -10.65 -3.13 -11.22
CA ARG A 41 -12.03 -3.42 -10.82
C ARG A 41 -12.65 -2.32 -9.97
N ILE A 42 -11.85 -1.65 -9.13
CA ILE A 42 -12.31 -0.64 -8.18
C ILE A 42 -12.45 0.72 -8.85
N ALA A 43 -11.45 1.11 -9.63
CA ALA A 43 -11.40 2.41 -10.28
C ALA A 43 -12.19 2.40 -11.60
N PRO A 44 -13.10 3.35 -11.83
CA PRO A 44 -13.79 3.46 -13.12
C PRO A 44 -12.81 3.82 -14.24
N PRO A 45 -13.11 3.50 -15.50
CA PRO A 45 -12.30 3.89 -16.63
C PRO A 45 -12.02 5.41 -16.65
N GLY A 46 -10.77 5.80 -16.87
CA GLY A 46 -10.35 7.20 -16.90
C GLY A 46 -10.22 7.86 -15.54
N ALA A 47 -10.35 7.13 -14.45
CA ALA A 47 -10.21 7.64 -13.10
C ALA A 47 -8.83 8.30 -12.86
N THR A 48 -8.80 9.17 -11.86
CA THR A 48 -7.57 9.77 -11.34
C THR A 48 -7.06 8.97 -10.15
N LEU A 49 -5.83 8.50 -10.22
CA LEU A 49 -5.18 7.70 -9.19
C LEU A 49 -4.08 8.52 -8.50
N PHE A 50 -3.87 8.26 -7.21
CA PHE A 50 -2.69 8.71 -6.49
C PHE A 50 -1.90 7.50 -6.01
N ASP A 51 -0.66 7.35 -6.51
CA ASP A 51 0.22 6.23 -6.19
C ASP A 51 1.24 6.63 -5.13
N PHE A 52 1.04 6.19 -3.89
CA PHE A 52 1.86 6.51 -2.73
C PHE A 52 2.95 5.48 -2.51
N GLY A 53 4.22 5.91 -2.48
CA GLY A 53 5.38 5.03 -2.46
C GLY A 53 5.56 4.34 -3.81
N SER A 54 5.51 5.11 -4.88
CA SER A 54 5.42 4.62 -6.26
C SER A 54 6.71 3.93 -6.77
N GLY A 55 7.82 4.08 -6.03
CA GLY A 55 9.10 3.46 -6.36
C GLY A 55 9.55 3.79 -7.78
N THR A 56 9.80 2.76 -8.58
CA THR A 56 10.29 2.87 -9.96
C THR A 56 9.22 3.19 -11.01
N GLY A 57 7.97 3.41 -10.60
CA GLY A 57 6.89 3.77 -11.51
C GLY A 57 6.25 2.63 -12.31
N MET A 58 6.59 1.38 -12.02
CA MET A 58 6.04 0.21 -12.74
C MET A 58 4.52 0.11 -12.68
N ASP A 59 3.91 0.47 -11.55
CA ASP A 59 2.46 0.43 -11.37
C ASP A 59 1.82 1.70 -11.97
N ALA A 60 2.43 2.86 -11.75
CA ALA A 60 1.99 4.12 -12.34
C ALA A 60 1.95 4.04 -13.87
N ARG A 61 3.01 3.51 -14.51
CA ARG A 61 3.06 3.27 -15.97
C ARG A 61 1.94 2.35 -16.42
N PHE A 62 1.77 1.21 -15.73
CA PHE A 62 0.73 0.24 -16.05
C PHE A 62 -0.67 0.85 -16.05
N TYR A 63 -0.98 1.73 -15.08
CA TYR A 63 -2.28 2.40 -15.00
C TYR A 63 -2.42 3.48 -16.07
N ALA A 64 -1.40 4.30 -16.29
CA ALA A 64 -1.45 5.35 -17.29
C ALA A 64 -1.60 4.81 -18.72
N GLU A 65 -0.96 3.70 -19.06
CA GLU A 65 -1.13 3.00 -20.35
C GLU A 65 -2.57 2.49 -20.55
N ARG A 66 -3.33 2.28 -19.45
CA ARG A 66 -4.75 1.87 -19.47
C ARG A 66 -5.74 3.02 -19.37
N GLY A 67 -5.25 4.24 -19.57
CA GLY A 67 -6.11 5.43 -19.66
C GLY A 67 -6.38 6.15 -18.35
N PHE A 68 -5.80 5.72 -17.23
CA PHE A 68 -5.87 6.44 -15.97
C PHE A 68 -4.97 7.69 -15.98
N ARG A 69 -5.33 8.70 -15.19
CA ARG A 69 -4.41 9.79 -14.84
C ARG A 69 -3.76 9.45 -13.51
N VAL A 70 -2.44 9.47 -13.46
CA VAL A 70 -1.71 9.04 -12.28
C VAL A 70 -0.90 10.20 -11.71
N SER A 71 -1.15 10.51 -10.45
CA SER A 71 -0.30 11.36 -9.63
C SER A 71 0.51 10.43 -8.72
N ALA A 72 1.81 10.47 -8.75
CA ALA A 72 2.69 9.55 -8.04
C ALA A 72 3.57 10.29 -7.04
N TYR A 73 3.88 9.66 -5.91
CA TYR A 73 4.79 10.20 -4.91
C TYR A 73 5.75 9.13 -4.40
N ASP A 74 7.02 9.50 -4.32
CA ASP A 74 8.02 8.75 -3.59
C ASP A 74 8.99 9.67 -2.84
N VAL A 75 9.53 9.18 -1.72
CA VAL A 75 10.49 9.90 -0.88
C VAL A 75 11.92 9.68 -1.32
N ASP A 76 12.19 8.57 -2.00
CA ASP A 76 13.53 8.18 -2.41
C ASP A 76 13.95 8.87 -3.71
N PRO A 77 15.00 9.72 -3.69
CA PRO A 77 15.45 10.44 -4.89
C PRO A 77 15.89 9.52 -6.03
N GLN A 78 16.55 8.39 -5.72
CA GLN A 78 17.03 7.45 -6.74
C GLN A 78 15.84 6.74 -7.43
N MET A 79 14.81 6.36 -6.65
CA MET A 79 13.58 5.82 -7.21
C MET A 79 12.87 6.85 -8.09
N CYS A 80 12.83 8.11 -7.66
CA CYS A 80 12.23 9.20 -8.46
C CYS A 80 12.99 9.47 -9.76
N GLU A 81 14.32 9.35 -9.78
CA GLU A 81 15.11 9.49 -11.00
C GLU A 81 14.81 8.37 -11.99
N PHE A 82 14.82 7.13 -11.51
CA PHE A 82 14.46 5.97 -12.33
C PHE A 82 13.02 6.06 -12.83
N PHE A 83 12.10 6.45 -11.97
CA PHE A 83 10.68 6.68 -12.32
C PHE A 83 10.56 7.68 -13.48
N ALA A 84 11.23 8.83 -13.36
CA ALA A 84 11.17 9.87 -14.37
C ALA A 84 11.69 9.41 -15.72
N GLU A 85 12.75 8.59 -15.75
CA GLU A 85 13.27 7.98 -16.96
C GLU A 85 12.31 6.93 -17.53
N HIS A 86 11.86 6.02 -16.65
CA HIS A 86 10.98 4.91 -17.02
C HIS A 86 9.61 5.38 -17.54
N CYS A 87 9.09 6.49 -17.03
CA CYS A 87 7.76 7.02 -17.38
C CYS A 87 7.83 8.32 -18.20
N ARG A 88 8.97 8.67 -18.77
CA ARG A 88 9.21 9.95 -19.46
C ARG A 88 8.13 10.28 -20.48
N ASP A 89 7.83 9.37 -21.37
CA ASP A 89 6.82 9.50 -22.41
C ASP A 89 5.41 9.82 -21.87
N LEU A 90 5.04 9.21 -20.76
CA LEU A 90 3.73 9.40 -20.11
C LEU A 90 3.68 10.69 -19.27
N ILE A 91 4.82 11.12 -18.73
CA ILE A 91 4.96 12.41 -18.04
C ILE A 91 4.85 13.54 -19.06
N GLU A 92 5.58 13.47 -20.16
CA GLU A 92 5.52 14.45 -21.26
C GLU A 92 4.12 14.52 -21.89
N ALA A 93 3.42 13.39 -21.98
CA ALA A 93 2.03 13.33 -22.42
C ALA A 93 1.00 13.84 -21.37
N GLY A 94 1.45 14.25 -20.17
CA GLY A 94 0.57 14.72 -19.09
C GLY A 94 -0.32 13.64 -18.47
N ARG A 95 0.02 12.36 -18.70
CA ARG A 95 -0.69 11.21 -18.13
C ARG A 95 -0.24 10.89 -16.72
N ILE A 96 1.02 11.16 -16.42
CA ILE A 96 1.63 10.95 -15.10
C ILE A 96 2.20 12.28 -14.60
N THR A 97 1.99 12.54 -13.30
CA THR A 97 2.65 13.63 -12.56
C THR A 97 3.43 13.02 -11.41
N LEU A 98 4.76 13.22 -11.38
CA LEU A 98 5.62 12.74 -10.30
C LEU A 98 5.88 13.85 -9.28
N HIS A 99 5.51 13.61 -8.03
CA HIS A 99 5.83 14.44 -6.88
C HIS A 99 7.01 13.85 -6.12
N ARG A 100 7.96 14.70 -5.76
CA ARG A 100 9.19 14.35 -5.04
C ARG A 100 9.26 15.15 -3.75
N GLY A 101 10.03 14.66 -2.80
CA GLY A 101 10.30 15.40 -1.57
C GLY A 101 10.17 14.56 -0.33
N ASN A 102 10.56 15.13 0.80
CA ASN A 102 10.49 14.40 2.06
C ASN A 102 9.04 14.21 2.54
N TYR A 103 8.86 13.23 3.40
CA TYR A 103 7.54 12.83 3.87
C TYR A 103 6.81 13.95 4.65
N ARG A 104 7.53 14.78 5.41
CA ARG A 104 6.91 15.89 6.16
C ARG A 104 6.36 16.95 5.24
N ASP A 105 7.09 17.31 4.18
CA ASP A 105 6.63 18.27 3.17
C ASP A 105 5.42 17.72 2.40
N PHE A 106 5.42 16.42 2.10
CA PHE A 106 4.25 15.76 1.51
C PHE A 106 3.02 15.89 2.42
N LEU A 107 3.15 15.64 3.71
CA LEU A 107 2.04 15.78 4.65
C LEU A 107 1.54 17.22 4.75
N ALA A 108 2.45 18.20 4.82
CA ALA A 108 2.13 19.62 5.01
C ALA A 108 1.52 20.27 3.74
N ASN A 109 2.14 20.08 2.58
CA ASN A 109 1.96 20.98 1.44
C ASN A 109 1.29 20.31 0.23
N GLY A 110 1.21 18.99 0.14
CA GLY A 110 0.82 18.35 -1.10
C GLY A 110 -0.70 18.24 -1.29
N LYS A 111 -1.22 18.73 -2.43
CA LYS A 111 -2.48 18.24 -3.02
C LYS A 111 -2.17 17.61 -4.37
N PRO A 112 -1.46 16.48 -4.41
CA PRO A 112 -1.29 15.73 -5.64
C PRO A 112 -2.68 15.31 -6.14
N GLY A 113 -2.97 15.53 -7.42
CA GLY A 113 -4.30 15.30 -8.01
C GLY A 113 -5.14 16.56 -8.20
N GLY A 114 -4.60 17.74 -7.87
CA GLY A 114 -5.28 19.03 -8.08
C GLY A 114 -6.45 19.28 -7.12
N THR A 115 -7.33 20.22 -7.49
CA THR A 115 -8.47 20.64 -6.65
C THR A 115 -9.64 19.66 -6.65
N ALA A 116 -9.74 18.79 -7.66
CA ALA A 116 -10.88 17.86 -7.83
C ALA A 116 -10.79 16.60 -6.97
N GLY A 117 -9.61 16.32 -6.40
CA GLY A 117 -9.34 15.09 -5.66
C GLY A 117 -9.16 13.87 -6.56
N VAL A 118 -8.74 12.74 -5.95
CA VAL A 118 -8.52 11.47 -6.66
C VAL A 118 -9.60 10.45 -6.35
N ASP A 119 -9.84 9.54 -7.29
CA ASP A 119 -10.81 8.44 -7.15
C ASP A 119 -10.30 7.34 -6.22
N LEU A 120 -9.02 7.01 -6.39
CA LEU A 120 -8.38 5.92 -5.68
C LEU A 120 -6.94 6.29 -5.33
N VAL A 121 -6.60 6.10 -4.07
CA VAL A 121 -5.21 6.06 -3.63
C VAL A 121 -4.72 4.62 -3.71
N THR A 122 -3.61 4.40 -4.39
CA THR A 122 -2.91 3.10 -4.44
C THR A 122 -1.62 3.17 -3.63
N SER A 123 -1.26 2.07 -2.96
CA SER A 123 0.03 1.94 -2.29
C SER A 123 0.43 0.46 -2.31
N ASN A 124 1.31 0.08 -3.22
CA ASN A 124 1.71 -1.31 -3.42
C ASN A 124 3.10 -1.61 -2.84
N PHE A 125 3.36 -2.88 -2.47
CA PHE A 125 4.61 -3.36 -1.84
C PHE A 125 4.94 -2.70 -0.50
N ALA A 126 3.89 -2.45 0.29
CA ALA A 126 3.99 -2.16 1.71
C ALA A 126 4.63 -0.82 2.14
N PRO A 127 4.50 0.31 1.42
CA PRO A 127 4.98 1.60 1.91
C PRO A 127 4.37 1.98 3.27
N LEU A 128 3.10 1.60 3.53
CA LEU A 128 2.44 1.86 4.81
C LEU A 128 3.12 1.19 6.02
N ASN A 129 3.92 0.16 5.78
CA ASN A 129 4.70 -0.48 6.83
C ASN A 129 5.95 0.32 7.23
N LEU A 130 6.36 1.32 6.44
CA LEU A 130 7.45 2.24 6.75
C LEU A 130 6.97 3.48 7.52
N ILE A 131 5.64 3.65 7.67
CA ILE A 131 5.03 4.81 8.31
C ILE A 131 4.69 4.48 9.77
N GLU A 132 5.21 5.28 10.70
CA GLU A 132 4.94 5.11 12.11
C GLU A 132 3.54 5.62 12.49
N ASP A 133 3.19 6.84 12.10
CA ASP A 133 1.85 7.41 12.27
C ASP A 133 1.00 7.24 11.01
N VAL A 134 0.30 6.11 10.97
CA VAL A 134 -0.60 5.80 9.85
C VAL A 134 -1.87 6.64 9.91
N GLN A 135 -2.29 7.12 11.09
CA GLN A 135 -3.47 7.96 11.21
C GLN A 135 -3.27 9.31 10.52
N GLU A 136 -2.10 9.94 10.67
CA GLU A 136 -1.75 11.17 9.98
C GLU A 136 -1.72 10.97 8.46
N LEU A 137 -1.17 9.83 8.01
CA LEU A 137 -1.19 9.48 6.58
C LEU A 137 -2.63 9.31 6.06
N PHE A 138 -3.53 8.64 6.80
CA PHE A 138 -4.93 8.53 6.40
C PHE A 138 -5.66 9.87 6.40
N ALA A 139 -5.32 10.80 7.31
CA ALA A 139 -5.81 12.17 7.25
C ALA A 139 -5.42 12.85 5.93
N LYS A 140 -4.16 12.67 5.51
CA LYS A 140 -3.67 13.17 4.22
C LYS A 140 -4.39 12.52 3.04
N PHE A 141 -4.53 11.21 3.03
CA PHE A 141 -5.27 10.51 1.98
C PHE A 141 -6.73 10.99 1.90
N HIS A 142 -7.37 11.23 3.04
CA HIS A 142 -8.73 11.78 3.06
C HIS A 142 -8.81 13.18 2.42
N ALA A 143 -7.81 14.02 2.66
CA ALA A 143 -7.74 15.34 2.04
C ALA A 143 -7.50 15.30 0.51
N LEU A 144 -6.88 14.23 0.02
CA LEU A 144 -6.60 14.00 -1.40
C LEU A 144 -7.74 13.32 -2.14
N THR A 145 -8.50 12.48 -1.47
CA THR A 145 -9.53 11.63 -2.07
C THR A 145 -10.84 12.40 -2.19
N ARG A 146 -11.54 12.26 -3.30
CA ARG A 146 -12.89 12.82 -3.46
C ARG A 146 -13.92 12.04 -2.64
N PRO A 147 -15.14 12.57 -2.40
CA PRO A 147 -16.24 11.79 -1.85
C PRO A 147 -16.41 10.45 -2.61
N GLU A 148 -16.78 9.38 -1.90
CA GLU A 148 -16.89 8.01 -2.44
C GLU A 148 -15.58 7.38 -2.96
N GLY A 149 -14.45 8.08 -2.81
CA GLY A 149 -13.15 7.55 -3.20
C GLY A 149 -12.61 6.50 -2.23
N HIS A 150 -11.60 5.78 -2.66
CA HIS A 150 -11.06 4.62 -1.96
C HIS A 150 -9.55 4.72 -1.72
N VAL A 151 -9.06 3.89 -0.81
CA VAL A 151 -7.63 3.58 -0.66
C VAL A 151 -7.45 2.08 -0.81
N LEU A 152 -6.58 1.64 -1.70
CA LEU A 152 -6.13 0.25 -1.81
C LEU A 152 -4.65 0.18 -1.47
N ALA A 153 -4.34 -0.51 -0.38
CA ALA A 153 -2.97 -0.63 0.11
C ALA A 153 -2.55 -2.08 0.27
N SER A 154 -1.34 -2.39 -0.16
CA SER A 154 -0.65 -3.64 0.13
C SER A 154 0.17 -3.46 1.40
N VAL A 155 0.01 -4.37 2.35
CA VAL A 155 0.73 -4.36 3.63
C VAL A 155 1.32 -5.73 3.93
N LEU A 156 2.42 -5.76 4.68
CA LEU A 156 3.03 -7.01 5.12
C LEU A 156 2.17 -7.67 6.21
N SER A 157 1.78 -8.92 5.98
CA SER A 157 1.03 -9.70 6.97
C SER A 157 1.86 -9.94 8.24
N PRO A 158 1.38 -9.59 9.43
CA PRO A 158 2.03 -9.96 10.68
C PRO A 158 1.87 -11.46 11.01
N TYR A 159 1.03 -12.17 10.26
CA TYR A 159 0.69 -13.58 10.46
C TYR A 159 1.28 -14.50 9.39
N PHE A 160 2.24 -14.01 8.60
CA PHE A 160 2.83 -14.81 7.53
C PHE A 160 3.56 -16.04 8.08
N LEU A 161 3.13 -17.23 7.68
CA LEU A 161 3.71 -18.50 8.13
C LEU A 161 5.20 -18.65 7.86
N GLY A 162 5.67 -18.06 6.75
CA GLY A 162 7.08 -18.06 6.42
C GLY A 162 7.99 -17.39 7.45
N ASP A 163 7.41 -16.52 8.31
CA ASP A 163 8.14 -15.81 9.36
C ASP A 163 8.28 -16.64 10.65
N LEU A 164 7.51 -17.74 10.82
CA LEU A 164 7.55 -18.61 12.01
C LEU A 164 8.91 -19.25 12.25
N LYS A 165 9.70 -19.42 11.19
CA LYS A 165 11.06 -19.98 11.28
C LYS A 165 12.08 -19.02 11.92
N TYR A 166 11.69 -17.76 12.10
CA TYR A 166 12.58 -16.72 12.64
C TYR A 166 12.29 -16.45 14.12
N GLY A 167 13.32 -16.41 14.94
CA GLY A 167 13.21 -16.15 16.38
C GLY A 167 12.66 -14.74 16.69
N TRP A 168 12.82 -13.78 15.79
CA TRP A 168 12.25 -12.44 15.97
C TRP A 168 10.72 -12.44 15.95
N TRP A 169 10.09 -13.33 15.17
CA TRP A 169 8.64 -13.45 15.12
C TRP A 169 8.09 -13.85 16.50
N TRP A 170 8.67 -14.90 17.11
CA TRP A 170 8.25 -15.37 18.43
C TRP A 170 8.45 -14.33 19.52
N ARG A 171 9.58 -13.61 19.51
CA ARG A 171 9.84 -12.52 20.46
C ARG A 171 8.84 -11.37 20.34
N ASN A 172 8.35 -11.09 19.15
CA ASN A 172 7.42 -10.00 18.90
C ASN A 172 5.93 -10.43 18.91
N SER A 173 5.63 -11.72 18.94
CA SER A 173 4.24 -12.22 18.92
C SER A 173 3.43 -11.72 20.12
N LEU A 174 4.01 -11.71 21.31
CA LEU A 174 3.37 -11.18 22.51
C LEU A 174 3.16 -9.66 22.43
N ARG A 175 4.11 -8.93 21.88
CA ARG A 175 4.00 -7.49 21.62
C ARG A 175 2.89 -7.21 20.63
N LEU A 176 2.85 -7.94 19.50
CA LEU A 176 1.77 -7.86 18.53
C LEU A 176 0.40 -8.09 19.16
N TRP A 177 0.30 -9.07 20.06
CA TRP A 177 -0.94 -9.38 20.76
C TRP A 177 -1.38 -8.24 21.70
N ARG A 178 -0.45 -7.64 22.44
CA ARG A 178 -0.73 -6.57 23.43
C ARG A 178 -0.98 -5.21 22.79
N THR A 179 -0.12 -4.79 21.86
CA THR A 179 -0.12 -3.42 21.32
C THR A 179 -0.76 -3.32 19.93
N GLY A 180 -0.97 -4.43 19.24
CA GLY A 180 -1.49 -4.45 17.86
C GLY A 180 -0.43 -4.28 16.77
N HIS A 181 0.82 -3.98 17.13
CA HIS A 181 1.93 -3.80 16.20
C HIS A 181 3.28 -4.11 16.83
N PHE A 182 4.29 -4.27 15.99
CA PHE A 182 5.70 -4.29 16.38
C PHE A 182 6.56 -3.77 15.22
N SER A 183 7.76 -3.34 15.54
CA SER A 183 8.74 -2.87 14.55
C SER A 183 9.93 -3.81 14.47
N VAL A 184 10.44 -4.02 13.27
CA VAL A 184 11.72 -4.68 13.01
C VAL A 184 12.66 -3.70 12.31
N PRO A 185 13.98 -3.81 12.51
CA PRO A 185 14.93 -2.99 11.77
C PRO A 185 14.77 -3.20 10.26
N GLY A 186 14.74 -2.12 9.50
CA GLY A 186 14.82 -2.10 8.04
C GLY A 186 16.06 -1.34 7.60
N ALA A 187 16.40 -1.42 6.33
CA ALA A 187 17.61 -0.78 5.78
C ALA A 187 17.56 0.75 5.85
N GLN A 188 16.40 1.35 5.58
CA GLN A 188 16.20 2.80 5.57
C GLN A 188 15.35 3.30 6.73
N ALA A 189 14.34 2.53 7.11
CA ALA A 189 13.42 2.87 8.19
C ALA A 189 12.94 1.59 8.89
N PRO A 190 12.48 1.69 10.17
CA PRO A 190 11.84 0.56 10.83
C PRO A 190 10.62 0.07 10.05
N ILE A 191 10.52 -1.25 9.86
CA ILE A 191 9.34 -1.88 9.25
C ILE A 191 8.33 -2.20 10.35
N VAL A 192 7.19 -1.55 10.31
CA VAL A 192 6.13 -1.72 11.31
C VAL A 192 5.11 -2.75 10.82
N ARG A 193 5.01 -3.89 11.51
CA ARG A 193 3.98 -4.91 11.27
C ARG A 193 2.79 -4.62 12.16
N ARG A 194 1.59 -4.49 11.58
CA ARG A 194 0.35 -4.13 12.30
C ARG A 194 -0.73 -5.17 12.10
N ARG A 195 -1.54 -5.39 13.13
CA ARG A 195 -2.78 -6.17 12.98
C ARG A 195 -3.79 -5.37 12.16
N LEU A 196 -4.72 -6.08 11.52
CA LEU A 196 -5.83 -5.45 10.79
C LEU A 196 -6.68 -4.53 11.67
N ALA A 197 -6.96 -4.95 12.91
CA ALA A 197 -7.69 -4.12 13.87
C ALA A 197 -6.96 -2.80 14.17
N ASP A 198 -5.62 -2.77 14.13
CA ASP A 198 -4.86 -1.54 14.30
C ASP A 198 -4.98 -0.62 13.08
N PHE A 199 -4.89 -1.17 11.86
CA PHE A 199 -5.17 -0.40 10.64
C PHE A 199 -6.59 0.14 10.62
N ALA A 200 -7.60 -0.69 10.94
CA ALA A 200 -9.00 -0.29 10.99
C ALA A 200 -9.23 0.84 12.01
N ARG A 201 -8.61 0.76 13.19
CA ARG A 201 -8.71 1.79 14.23
C ARG A 201 -8.08 3.11 13.81
N GLN A 202 -6.85 3.07 13.24
CA GLN A 202 -6.12 4.28 12.86
C GLN A 202 -6.72 4.95 11.62
N SER A 203 -7.33 4.18 10.71
CA SER A 203 -8.05 4.73 9.56
C SER A 203 -9.45 5.25 9.90
N ALA A 204 -10.08 4.75 10.98
CA ALA A 204 -11.48 4.97 11.31
C ALA A 204 -11.98 6.43 11.33
N PRO A 205 -11.17 7.45 11.70
CA PRO A 205 -11.61 8.85 11.60
C PRO A 205 -11.89 9.31 10.17
N TYR A 206 -11.30 8.65 9.18
CA TYR A 206 -11.25 9.09 7.78
C TYR A 206 -11.82 8.08 6.80
N PHE A 207 -11.58 6.79 7.06
CA PHE A 207 -11.95 5.68 6.19
C PHE A 207 -12.52 4.50 6.98
N THR A 208 -13.32 3.68 6.30
CA THR A 208 -13.76 2.38 6.80
C THR A 208 -13.00 1.28 6.04
N LEU A 209 -12.33 0.40 6.75
CA LEU A 209 -11.77 -0.82 6.14
C LEU A 209 -12.92 -1.74 5.73
N LYS A 210 -13.11 -1.94 4.43
CA LYS A 210 -14.22 -2.70 3.86
C LYS A 210 -13.85 -4.15 3.56
N ARG A 211 -12.73 -4.36 2.90
CA ARG A 211 -12.33 -5.69 2.45
C ARG A 211 -10.84 -5.93 2.66
N VAL A 212 -10.52 -7.19 2.86
CA VAL A 212 -9.15 -7.69 2.95
C VAL A 212 -8.99 -8.83 1.96
N PHE A 213 -7.93 -8.77 1.16
CA PHE A 213 -7.58 -9.80 0.21
C PHE A 213 -6.30 -10.46 0.70
N LEU A 214 -6.38 -11.76 0.95
CA LEU A 214 -5.25 -12.56 1.41
C LEU A 214 -4.52 -13.12 0.20
N GLY A 215 -3.50 -12.42 -0.26
CA GLY A 215 -2.56 -12.81 -1.30
C GLY A 215 -3.19 -13.49 -2.52
N LEU A 216 -3.34 -12.72 -3.57
CA LEU A 216 -3.89 -13.23 -4.81
C LEU A 216 -2.88 -14.19 -5.46
N ARG A 217 -3.14 -15.49 -5.37
CA ARG A 217 -2.38 -16.51 -6.10
C ARG A 217 -2.89 -16.73 -7.52
N SER A 218 -4.08 -16.23 -7.81
CA SER A 218 -4.71 -16.28 -9.13
C SER A 218 -5.70 -15.14 -9.28
N SER A 219 -5.98 -14.75 -10.51
CA SER A 219 -7.05 -13.81 -10.86
C SER A 219 -8.45 -14.46 -10.79
N SER A 220 -8.64 -15.49 -9.93
CA SER A 220 -9.95 -16.11 -9.78
C SER A 220 -10.95 -15.11 -9.17
N GLU A 221 -12.21 -15.21 -9.57
CA GLU A 221 -13.28 -14.33 -9.04
C GLU A 221 -13.39 -14.43 -7.52
N ARG A 222 -13.14 -15.61 -6.96
CA ARG A 222 -13.17 -15.84 -5.50
C ARG A 222 -12.06 -15.09 -4.79
N ASP A 223 -10.84 -15.09 -5.32
CA ASP A 223 -9.70 -14.37 -4.72
C ASP A 223 -9.90 -12.87 -4.82
N LEU A 224 -10.52 -12.41 -5.91
CA LEU A 224 -10.83 -11.00 -6.14
C LEU A 224 -12.10 -10.50 -5.42
N ALA A 225 -12.91 -11.39 -4.83
CA ALA A 225 -14.05 -11.00 -4.00
C ALA A 225 -13.62 -10.43 -2.63
N GLY A 226 -12.48 -10.89 -2.12
CA GLY A 226 -11.98 -10.49 -0.79
C GLY A 226 -12.87 -10.98 0.36
N LEU A 227 -12.37 -10.77 1.57
CA LEU A 227 -13.11 -11.06 2.81
C LEU A 227 -13.72 -9.75 3.32
N ASP A 228 -15.04 -9.76 3.58
CA ASP A 228 -15.70 -8.65 4.25
C ASP A 228 -15.29 -8.61 5.73
N MET A 229 -14.99 -7.43 6.25
CA MET A 229 -14.63 -7.25 7.67
C MET A 229 -15.75 -7.63 8.63
N ASN A 230 -17.00 -7.61 8.16
CA ASN A 230 -18.19 -7.97 8.95
C ASN A 230 -18.52 -9.47 8.87
N ASP A 231 -17.80 -10.25 8.04
CA ASP A 231 -18.03 -11.67 7.94
C ASP A 231 -17.47 -12.41 9.17
N ALA A 232 -18.29 -13.25 9.80
CA ALA A 232 -17.88 -14.08 10.94
C ALA A 232 -16.72 -15.05 10.60
N ALA A 233 -16.57 -15.43 9.32
CA ALA A 233 -15.47 -16.25 8.83
C ALA A 233 -14.14 -15.49 8.70
N PHE A 234 -14.17 -14.16 8.82
CA PHE A 234 -13.01 -13.30 8.63
C PHE A 234 -11.87 -13.60 9.61
N TYR A 235 -12.17 -13.69 10.88
CA TYR A 235 -11.15 -13.84 11.93
C TYR A 235 -10.39 -15.17 11.90
N PRO A 236 -11.02 -16.32 11.66
CA PRO A 236 -10.31 -17.59 11.47
C PRO A 236 -9.40 -17.60 10.26
N ALA A 237 -9.82 -17.02 9.14
CA ALA A 237 -9.04 -16.98 7.91
C ALA A 237 -7.76 -16.13 8.04
N LEU A 238 -7.76 -15.12 8.90
CA LEU A 238 -6.61 -14.25 9.15
C LEU A 238 -5.57 -14.83 10.10
N ARG A 239 -5.94 -15.81 10.92
CA ARG A 239 -5.04 -16.35 11.95
C ARG A 239 -3.82 -17.06 11.36
N VAL A 240 -3.92 -17.51 10.12
CA VAL A 240 -2.84 -18.26 9.46
C VAL A 240 -2.78 -17.85 8.00
N SER A 241 -1.95 -16.86 7.68
CA SER A 241 -1.74 -16.42 6.30
C SER A 241 -0.55 -17.13 5.67
N THR A 242 -0.76 -17.81 4.55
CA THR A 242 0.31 -18.31 3.68
C THR A 242 0.85 -17.21 2.77
N CYS A 243 0.28 -16.01 2.82
CA CYS A 243 0.59 -14.90 1.96
C CYS A 243 1.39 -13.83 2.70
N ARG A 244 2.47 -13.38 2.09
CA ARG A 244 3.34 -12.32 2.63
C ARG A 244 2.63 -10.98 2.68
N PHE A 245 1.82 -10.67 1.67
CA PHE A 245 1.07 -9.44 1.56
C PHE A 245 -0.42 -9.65 1.81
N MET A 246 -1.04 -8.68 2.45
CA MET A 246 -2.48 -8.49 2.52
C MET A 246 -2.82 -7.21 1.76
N PHE A 247 -3.90 -7.23 0.98
CA PHE A 247 -4.40 -6.02 0.34
C PHE A 247 -5.63 -5.52 1.10
N LEU A 248 -5.62 -4.26 1.45
CA LEU A 248 -6.62 -3.61 2.29
C LEU A 248 -7.36 -2.58 1.47
N LEU A 249 -8.68 -2.73 1.35
CA LEU A 249 -9.55 -1.77 0.68
C LEU A 249 -10.29 -0.95 1.73
N PHE A 250 -10.05 0.36 1.69
CA PHE A 250 -10.72 1.32 2.54
C PHE A 250 -11.63 2.21 1.70
N GLU A 251 -12.82 2.50 2.21
CA GLU A 251 -13.77 3.44 1.65
C GLU A 251 -13.77 4.72 2.47
N ARG A 252 -13.76 5.86 1.79
CA ARG A 252 -13.79 7.16 2.44
C ARG A 252 -15.06 7.31 3.26
N ARG A 253 -14.91 7.87 4.46
CA ARG A 253 -16.05 8.32 5.27
C ARG A 253 -16.35 9.76 4.95
N ASP A 254 -17.57 10.04 4.57
CA ASP A 254 -18.08 11.41 4.60
C ASP A 254 -18.16 11.85 6.07
N ARG A 255 -17.78 13.09 6.36
CA ARG A 255 -18.02 13.64 7.68
C ARG A 255 -19.53 13.53 7.96
N VAL A 256 -19.91 12.77 8.96
CA VAL A 256 -21.22 12.88 9.55
C VAL A 256 -21.33 14.34 9.98
N THR A 257 -22.05 15.15 9.23
CA THR A 257 -22.48 16.47 9.70
C THR A 257 -23.21 16.20 11.00
N SER A 258 -22.58 16.55 12.13
CA SER A 258 -23.25 16.54 13.41
C SER A 258 -24.51 17.39 13.23
N ARG A 259 -25.65 16.73 13.19
CA ARG A 259 -26.95 17.42 13.35
C ARG A 259 -26.85 18.12 14.70
N SER A 260 -26.62 19.43 14.66
CA SER A 260 -26.91 20.32 15.79
C SER A 260 -28.41 20.24 16.02
N SER A 261 -28.79 19.55 17.04
CA SER A 261 -30.11 19.64 17.69
C SER A 261 -30.03 20.71 18.76
#